data_f592563d1546a5070eb4dc16fdf6dce8
#
_entry.id   f592563d1546a5070eb4dc16fdf6dce8
#
_cell.length_a   1.000
_cell.length_b   1.000
_cell.length_c   1.000
_cell.angle_alpha   90.00
_cell.angle_beta   90.00
_cell.angle_gamma   90.00
#
_symmetry.space_group_name_H-M   'P 1'
#
loop_
_entity.id
_entity.type
_entity.pdbx_description
1 polymer ?
#
loop_
_entity_poly.entity_id
_entity_poly.type
_entity_poly.pdbx_seq_one_letter_code
_entity_poly.pdbx_strand_id
1 'polypeptide(L)'
;MTHQVRETETDQPFASVLPAHRNFSLSSARIALVHYWFVNRRGGERVVEAMAEMLPQADLYSLVVNPEALPAPLQNRSITTSFLQHVPGSRRWHRHLLPLYPLALELFDLSKYDLVISSESGPAKGVLTSSRTCHVCYCHSPMRYLWDFYHQYKRGNSFGALSRPFFTLAAHYLRMWDSATAARVDHFVANSRNVAARVRKHYRREAAVIYPPVNVAAGYLADRIEDYYLVVGQLVDYKRADLAIAACNQLGRPLRIVGDGEQYPRLRKLAGGTISFLGPLSDADLREQYAHCRALLFPGEEDFGIVPVEALSFGRPVIAFGRGGVTETVNGAFPWIAVQKRIHTGIFFREQNITSLVQAIRTFEASEDEFSPLFIRSQAEPFDAPHFKGRFGEYLSEKLSEFQNQAMET
;
A
#
# COMPACT_ATOMS: atom_id res chain seq x y z
N MET A 1 24.86 -84.40 12.03
CA MET A 1 23.91 -83.64 11.20
C MET A 1 24.21 -82.18 11.38
N THR A 2 25.00 -81.64 10.54
CA THR A 2 25.50 -80.27 10.51
C THR A 2 24.61 -79.40 9.66
N HIS A 3 23.92 -78.43 10.30
CA HIS A 3 23.18 -77.43 9.56
C HIS A 3 24.11 -76.25 9.24
N GLN A 4 24.41 -76.05 7.97
CA GLN A 4 25.03 -74.85 7.44
C GLN A 4 24.02 -73.74 7.39
N VAL A 5 24.31 -72.60 8.03
CA VAL A 5 23.66 -71.31 7.90
C VAL A 5 24.29 -70.62 6.68
N ARG A 6 23.49 -70.35 5.65
CA ARG A 6 23.90 -69.54 4.51
C ARG A 6 23.86 -68.06 4.97
N GLU A 7 24.99 -67.39 4.93
CA GLU A 7 25.11 -65.95 4.87
C GLU A 7 24.62 -65.46 3.51
N THR A 8 23.63 -64.59 3.53
CA THR A 8 23.23 -63.82 2.35
C THR A 8 23.85 -62.44 2.41
N GLU A 9 24.75 -62.20 1.48
CA GLU A 9 25.25 -60.91 1.02
C GLU A 9 24.14 -59.87 0.86
N THR A 10 24.36 -58.65 1.09
CA THR A 10 25.09 -57.49 0.71
C THR A 10 24.26 -56.29 1.07
N ASP A 11 24.73 -55.58 2.07
CA ASP A 11 24.40 -54.17 2.24
C ASP A 11 25.03 -53.40 1.07
N GLN A 12 24.21 -52.99 0.12
CA GLN A 12 24.56 -51.89 -0.77
C GLN A 12 24.16 -50.59 -0.07
N PRO A 13 25.07 -49.62 0.15
CA PRO A 13 24.70 -48.34 0.65
C PRO A 13 23.79 -47.65 -0.38
N PHE A 14 22.59 -47.25 0.06
CA PHE A 14 21.77 -46.28 -0.65
C PHE A 14 22.63 -45.05 -0.90
N ALA A 15 23.24 -44.97 -2.06
CA ALA A 15 23.79 -43.72 -2.54
C ALA A 15 22.63 -42.75 -2.69
N SER A 16 22.51 -41.84 -1.72
CA SER A 16 21.64 -40.72 -1.82
C SER A 16 22.06 -39.88 -3.02
N VAL A 17 21.34 -40.06 -4.14
CA VAL A 17 21.39 -39.12 -5.25
C VAL A 17 20.82 -37.83 -4.74
N LEU A 18 21.67 -36.99 -4.11
CA LEU A 18 21.33 -35.60 -3.83
C LEU A 18 20.97 -34.98 -5.18
N PRO A 19 19.76 -34.45 -5.34
CA PRO A 19 19.40 -33.79 -6.58
C PRO A 19 20.38 -32.63 -6.78
N ALA A 20 20.97 -32.56 -7.97
CA ALA A 20 21.88 -31.49 -8.36
C ALA A 20 21.30 -30.15 -7.92
N HIS A 21 22.14 -29.31 -7.27
CA HIS A 21 21.80 -27.95 -6.88
C HIS A 21 21.14 -27.23 -8.05
N ARG A 22 19.82 -27.17 -8.08
CA ARG A 22 19.13 -26.23 -8.94
C ARG A 22 19.40 -24.85 -8.36
N ASN A 23 20.28 -24.10 -9.02
CA ASN A 23 20.35 -22.66 -8.77
C ASN A 23 18.99 -22.08 -9.17
N PHE A 24 18.07 -22.02 -8.21
CA PHE A 24 16.76 -21.41 -8.43
C PHE A 24 16.97 -19.90 -8.51
N SER A 25 16.96 -19.39 -9.72
CA SER A 25 16.84 -17.96 -9.95
C SER A 25 15.35 -17.57 -9.87
N LEU A 26 15.07 -16.35 -9.48
CA LEU A 26 13.71 -15.81 -9.48
C LEU A 26 13.02 -15.96 -10.86
N SER A 27 13.81 -15.96 -11.95
CA SER A 27 13.34 -16.15 -13.32
C SER A 27 12.88 -17.58 -13.65
N SER A 28 13.37 -18.58 -12.93
CA SER A 28 13.01 -20.00 -13.14
C SER A 28 11.95 -20.50 -12.16
N ALA A 29 11.67 -19.74 -11.10
CA ALA A 29 10.68 -20.08 -10.09
C ALA A 29 9.25 -19.97 -10.64
N ARG A 30 8.37 -20.89 -10.23
CA ARG A 30 6.92 -20.78 -10.45
C ARG A 30 6.36 -19.85 -9.38
N ILE A 31 5.79 -18.74 -9.80
CA ILE A 31 5.39 -17.66 -8.92
C ILE A 31 3.88 -17.42 -9.01
N ALA A 32 3.20 -17.29 -7.87
CA ALA A 32 1.85 -16.77 -7.80
C ALA A 32 1.86 -15.37 -7.14
N LEU A 33 1.19 -14.43 -7.76
CA LEU A 33 0.94 -13.09 -7.23
C LEU A 33 -0.54 -12.98 -6.86
N VAL A 34 -0.83 -12.88 -5.57
CA VAL A 34 -2.19 -12.83 -5.02
C VAL A 34 -2.52 -11.43 -4.57
N HIS A 35 -3.59 -10.85 -5.14
CA HIS A 35 -4.11 -9.55 -4.71
C HIS A 35 -5.59 -9.67 -4.34
N TYR A 36 -6.02 -8.97 -3.31
CA TYR A 36 -7.37 -9.15 -2.75
C TYR A 36 -8.50 -8.79 -3.72
N TRP A 37 -8.41 -7.71 -4.53
CA TRP A 37 -9.35 -7.36 -5.61
C TRP A 37 -8.79 -6.34 -6.59
N PHE A 38 -9.31 -6.34 -7.82
CA PHE A 38 -9.09 -5.30 -8.82
C PHE A 38 -10.43 -4.66 -9.22
N VAL A 39 -10.97 -3.80 -8.36
CA VAL A 39 -12.25 -3.11 -8.61
C VAL A 39 -12.09 -1.59 -8.79
N ASN A 40 -10.95 -1.05 -8.43
CA ASN A 40 -10.53 0.33 -8.60
C ASN A 40 -9.02 0.37 -8.80
N ARG A 41 -8.50 1.46 -9.39
CA ARG A 41 -7.05 1.68 -9.49
C ARG A 41 -6.60 2.64 -8.38
N ARG A 42 -5.88 2.13 -7.38
CA ARG A 42 -5.36 2.87 -6.22
C ARG A 42 -3.88 2.55 -6.01
N GLY A 43 -3.32 3.00 -4.88
CA GLY A 43 -1.91 2.79 -4.56
C GLY A 43 -1.50 1.32 -4.45
N GLY A 44 -2.35 0.45 -3.91
CA GLY A 44 -2.07 -0.99 -3.82
C GLY A 44 -1.98 -1.66 -5.19
N GLU A 45 -2.90 -1.34 -6.09
CA GLU A 45 -2.92 -1.86 -7.45
C GLU A 45 -1.71 -1.39 -8.26
N ARG A 46 -1.19 -0.16 -8.03
CA ARG A 46 0.07 0.32 -8.65
C ARG A 46 1.29 -0.51 -8.20
N VAL A 47 1.31 -0.97 -6.96
CA VAL A 47 2.37 -1.87 -6.48
C VAL A 47 2.31 -3.22 -7.18
N VAL A 48 1.10 -3.80 -7.32
CA VAL A 48 0.90 -5.06 -8.04
C VAL A 48 1.26 -4.92 -9.52
N GLU A 49 0.95 -3.78 -10.14
CA GLU A 49 1.37 -3.42 -11.50
C GLU A 49 2.89 -3.52 -11.64
N ALA A 50 3.64 -2.87 -10.75
CA ALA A 50 5.10 -2.90 -10.75
C ALA A 50 5.67 -4.32 -10.49
N MET A 51 5.03 -5.09 -9.59
CA MET A 51 5.39 -6.50 -9.35
C MET A 51 5.15 -7.36 -10.58
N ALA A 52 4.01 -7.19 -11.27
CA ALA A 52 3.65 -7.95 -12.46
C ALA A 52 4.55 -7.63 -13.68
N GLU A 53 5.01 -6.38 -13.79
CA GLU A 53 6.02 -5.98 -14.78
C GLU A 53 7.39 -6.60 -14.48
N MET A 54 7.76 -6.69 -13.22
CA MET A 54 9.02 -7.30 -12.77
C MET A 54 8.99 -8.84 -12.92
N LEU A 55 7.82 -9.46 -12.74
CA LEU A 55 7.60 -10.91 -12.73
C LEU A 55 6.59 -11.31 -13.82
N PRO A 56 6.96 -11.21 -15.11
CA PRO A 56 6.04 -11.48 -16.21
C PRO A 56 5.56 -12.94 -16.24
N GLN A 57 6.31 -13.86 -15.65
CA GLN A 57 5.97 -15.29 -15.55
C GLN A 57 4.99 -15.61 -14.39
N ALA A 58 4.73 -14.69 -13.47
CA ALA A 58 3.88 -14.97 -12.30
C ALA A 58 2.42 -15.15 -12.70
N ASP A 59 1.75 -16.20 -12.21
CA ASP A 59 0.31 -16.35 -12.32
C ASP A 59 -0.41 -15.40 -11.35
N LEU A 60 -1.50 -14.80 -11.82
CA LEU A 60 -2.25 -13.80 -11.04
C LEU A 60 -3.50 -14.40 -10.43
N TYR A 61 -3.73 -14.09 -9.16
CA TYR A 61 -4.90 -14.49 -8.38
C TYR A 61 -5.58 -13.29 -7.75
N SER A 62 -6.90 -13.25 -7.79
CA SER A 62 -7.69 -12.21 -7.12
C SER A 62 -9.08 -12.69 -6.75
N LEU A 63 -9.66 -12.16 -5.68
CA LEU A 63 -11.01 -12.51 -5.25
C LEU A 63 -12.07 -12.03 -6.23
N VAL A 64 -11.98 -10.74 -6.62
CA VAL A 64 -12.95 -10.09 -7.51
C VAL A 64 -12.20 -9.14 -8.46
N VAL A 65 -12.52 -9.20 -9.75
CA VAL A 65 -11.91 -8.38 -10.80
C VAL A 65 -12.99 -7.62 -11.56
N ASN A 66 -12.80 -6.31 -11.72
CA ASN A 66 -13.46 -5.50 -12.73
C ASN A 66 -12.47 -5.25 -13.88
N PRO A 67 -12.68 -5.82 -15.08
CA PRO A 67 -11.75 -5.65 -16.19
C PRO A 67 -11.44 -4.20 -16.55
N GLU A 68 -12.41 -3.30 -16.41
CA GLU A 68 -12.24 -1.86 -16.68
C GLU A 68 -11.31 -1.15 -15.69
N ALA A 69 -11.10 -1.74 -14.49
CA ALA A 69 -10.23 -1.20 -13.47
C ALA A 69 -8.79 -1.74 -13.55
N LEU A 70 -8.52 -2.71 -14.45
CA LEU A 70 -7.20 -3.30 -14.59
C LEU A 70 -6.20 -2.30 -15.17
N PRO A 71 -5.01 -2.15 -14.56
CA PRO A 71 -3.93 -1.37 -15.16
C PRO A 71 -3.44 -2.02 -16.45
N ALA A 72 -2.92 -1.21 -17.37
CA ALA A 72 -2.52 -1.65 -18.71
C ALA A 72 -1.64 -2.93 -18.75
N PRO A 73 -0.64 -3.12 -17.87
CA PRO A 73 0.18 -4.34 -17.85
C PRO A 73 -0.59 -5.61 -17.46
N LEU A 74 -1.77 -5.48 -16.86
CA LEU A 74 -2.59 -6.61 -16.42
C LEU A 74 -3.78 -6.91 -17.33
N GLN A 75 -4.15 -6.00 -18.25
CA GLN A 75 -5.32 -6.15 -19.11
C GLN A 75 -5.29 -7.39 -20.01
N ASN A 76 -4.09 -7.78 -20.48
CA ASN A 76 -3.87 -8.94 -21.34
C ASN A 76 -3.40 -10.19 -20.59
N ARG A 77 -3.42 -10.16 -19.24
CA ARG A 77 -3.00 -11.31 -18.42
C ARG A 77 -4.22 -12.06 -17.89
N SER A 78 -4.12 -13.37 -17.87
CA SER A 78 -5.13 -14.22 -17.23
C SER A 78 -5.04 -14.03 -15.71
N ILE A 79 -6.20 -13.78 -15.05
CA ILE A 79 -6.31 -13.67 -13.60
C ILE A 79 -7.28 -14.74 -13.11
N THR A 80 -6.79 -15.65 -12.30
CA THR A 80 -7.63 -16.63 -11.62
C THR A 80 -8.44 -15.96 -10.53
N THR A 81 -9.77 -16.04 -10.62
CA THR A 81 -10.68 -15.41 -9.65
C THR A 81 -11.32 -16.45 -8.72
N SER A 82 -11.74 -16.00 -7.54
CA SER A 82 -12.49 -16.85 -6.62
C SER A 82 -13.96 -17.03 -7.04
N PHE A 83 -14.68 -17.92 -6.37
CA PHE A 83 -16.14 -18.07 -6.56
C PHE A 83 -16.92 -16.77 -6.31
N LEU A 84 -16.36 -15.84 -5.54
CA LEU A 84 -16.99 -14.53 -5.27
C LEU A 84 -17.15 -13.68 -6.52
N GLN A 85 -16.33 -13.89 -7.56
CA GLN A 85 -16.48 -13.25 -8.86
C GLN A 85 -17.85 -13.50 -9.49
N HIS A 86 -18.43 -14.69 -9.25
CA HIS A 86 -19.70 -15.12 -9.83
C HIS A 86 -20.92 -14.69 -9.00
N VAL A 87 -20.72 -14.11 -7.81
CA VAL A 87 -21.81 -13.56 -7.00
C VAL A 87 -22.39 -12.33 -7.71
N PRO A 88 -23.71 -12.28 -7.98
CA PRO A 88 -24.34 -11.15 -8.63
C PRO A 88 -24.03 -9.83 -7.91
N GLY A 89 -23.52 -8.84 -8.65
CA GLY A 89 -23.16 -7.54 -8.10
C GLY A 89 -21.86 -7.51 -7.27
N SER A 90 -21.06 -8.58 -7.23
CA SER A 90 -19.82 -8.67 -6.46
C SER A 90 -18.86 -7.50 -6.70
N ARG A 91 -18.72 -7.02 -7.94
CA ARG A 91 -17.88 -5.85 -8.28
C ARG A 91 -18.30 -4.58 -7.53
N ARG A 92 -19.61 -4.40 -7.29
CA ARG A 92 -20.17 -3.25 -6.56
C ARG A 92 -20.18 -3.49 -5.04
N TRP A 93 -20.48 -4.72 -4.62
CA TRP A 93 -20.74 -5.09 -3.23
C TRP A 93 -19.59 -5.87 -2.58
N HIS A 94 -18.40 -5.94 -3.23
CA HIS A 94 -17.24 -6.72 -2.78
C HIS A 94 -16.93 -6.55 -1.28
N ARG A 95 -17.03 -5.33 -0.75
CA ARG A 95 -16.76 -5.05 0.67
C ARG A 95 -17.72 -5.76 1.63
N HIS A 96 -18.94 -6.04 1.20
CA HIS A 96 -19.93 -6.75 2.01
C HIS A 96 -19.70 -8.27 2.02
N LEU A 97 -18.91 -8.77 1.05
CA LEU A 97 -18.51 -10.18 0.97
C LEU A 97 -17.28 -10.49 1.85
N LEU A 98 -16.76 -9.52 2.57
CA LEU A 98 -15.57 -9.65 3.40
C LEU A 98 -15.60 -10.86 4.38
N PRO A 99 -16.72 -11.22 5.03
CA PRO A 99 -16.79 -12.43 5.87
C PRO A 99 -16.54 -13.75 5.13
N LEU A 100 -16.71 -13.78 3.80
CA LEU A 100 -16.47 -14.96 2.96
C LEU A 100 -15.06 -15.01 2.39
N TYR A 101 -14.27 -13.94 2.54
CA TYR A 101 -12.92 -13.86 2.00
C TYR A 101 -11.96 -14.91 2.56
N PRO A 102 -12.01 -15.28 3.86
CA PRO A 102 -11.23 -16.39 4.36
C PRO A 102 -11.39 -17.66 3.53
N LEU A 103 -12.62 -18.11 3.36
CA LEU A 103 -12.94 -19.31 2.58
C LEU A 103 -12.48 -19.16 1.11
N ALA A 104 -12.75 -18.01 0.51
CA ALA A 104 -12.44 -17.78 -0.90
C ALA A 104 -10.93 -17.78 -1.20
N LEU A 105 -10.09 -17.35 -0.26
CA LEU A 105 -8.64 -17.38 -0.37
C LEU A 105 -8.08 -18.78 -0.14
N GLU A 106 -8.62 -19.51 0.83
CA GLU A 106 -8.18 -20.86 1.18
C GLU A 106 -8.55 -21.89 0.11
N LEU A 107 -9.48 -21.57 -0.80
CA LEU A 107 -9.83 -22.43 -1.94
C LEU A 107 -8.91 -22.25 -3.16
N PHE A 108 -7.99 -21.30 -3.18
CA PHE A 108 -6.99 -21.22 -4.23
C PHE A 108 -5.97 -22.34 -4.06
N ASP A 109 -5.82 -23.18 -5.10
CA ASP A 109 -4.75 -24.17 -5.16
C ASP A 109 -3.43 -23.51 -5.58
N LEU A 110 -2.56 -23.30 -4.60
CA LEU A 110 -1.23 -22.71 -4.78
C LEU A 110 -0.12 -23.75 -4.59
N SER A 111 -0.43 -25.04 -4.56
CA SER A 111 0.52 -26.14 -4.26
C SER A 111 1.65 -26.29 -5.28
N LYS A 112 1.44 -25.84 -6.52
CA LYS A 112 2.43 -25.95 -7.60
C LYS A 112 3.51 -24.85 -7.59
N TYR A 113 3.37 -23.81 -6.76
CA TYR A 113 4.26 -22.65 -6.78
C TYR A 113 5.43 -22.80 -5.81
N ASP A 114 6.58 -22.29 -6.23
CA ASP A 114 7.79 -22.22 -5.43
C ASP A 114 7.81 -20.95 -4.59
N LEU A 115 7.17 -19.88 -5.08
CA LEU A 115 7.02 -18.59 -4.42
C LEU A 115 5.59 -18.08 -4.56
N VAL A 116 4.99 -17.69 -3.43
CA VAL A 116 3.71 -16.97 -3.39
C VAL A 116 3.97 -15.56 -2.84
N ILE A 117 3.52 -14.56 -3.58
CA ILE A 117 3.58 -13.15 -3.16
C ILE A 117 2.16 -12.68 -2.93
N SER A 118 1.81 -12.34 -1.69
CA SER A 118 0.54 -11.71 -1.38
C SER A 118 0.70 -10.20 -1.22
N SER A 119 -0.07 -9.42 -1.99
CA SER A 119 -0.12 -7.95 -1.89
C SER A 119 -1.38 -7.57 -1.15
N GLU A 120 -1.26 -6.99 0.07
CA GLU A 120 -2.41 -6.81 0.93
C GLU A 120 -2.52 -5.47 1.65
N SER A 121 -3.75 -4.97 1.69
CA SER A 121 -4.30 -4.13 2.77
C SER A 121 -5.59 -4.75 3.33
N GLY A 122 -5.72 -6.05 3.20
CA GLY A 122 -6.88 -6.85 3.47
C GLY A 122 -6.52 -8.30 3.78
N PRO A 123 -7.20 -9.29 3.21
CA PRO A 123 -7.07 -10.69 3.59
C PRO A 123 -6.06 -11.52 2.76
N ALA A 124 -5.38 -10.96 1.75
CA ALA A 124 -4.63 -11.73 0.74
C ALA A 124 -3.55 -12.67 1.33
N LYS A 125 -2.95 -12.32 2.48
CA LYS A 125 -1.97 -13.17 3.17
C LYS A 125 -2.56 -14.49 3.71
N GLY A 126 -3.88 -14.60 3.75
CA GLY A 126 -4.57 -15.77 4.29
C GLY A 126 -4.64 -16.97 3.38
N VAL A 127 -4.01 -16.95 2.21
CA VAL A 127 -3.90 -18.11 1.33
C VAL A 127 -3.16 -19.27 1.99
N LEU A 128 -3.43 -20.49 1.49
CA LEU A 128 -2.73 -21.69 1.93
C LEU A 128 -1.54 -21.97 1.01
N THR A 129 -0.40 -22.23 1.62
CA THR A 129 0.83 -22.64 0.92
C THR A 129 1.32 -23.97 1.45
N SER A 130 2.07 -24.71 0.65
CA SER A 130 2.70 -25.96 1.07
C SER A 130 4.02 -25.67 1.84
N SER A 131 4.53 -26.67 2.57
CA SER A 131 5.85 -26.59 3.24
C SER A 131 7.03 -26.37 2.27
N ARG A 132 6.81 -26.49 0.96
CA ARG A 132 7.81 -26.25 -0.08
C ARG A 132 7.66 -24.92 -0.80
N THR A 133 6.71 -24.10 -0.37
CA THR A 133 6.37 -22.83 -1.00
C THR A 133 6.75 -21.67 -0.10
N CYS A 134 7.68 -20.83 -0.51
CA CYS A 134 8.00 -19.59 0.20
C CYS A 134 6.86 -18.58 0.06
N HIS A 135 6.35 -18.05 1.15
CA HIS A 135 5.29 -17.02 1.15
C HIS A 135 5.82 -15.66 1.60
N VAL A 136 5.90 -14.73 0.69
CA VAL A 136 6.25 -13.33 0.95
C VAL A 136 4.99 -12.46 0.92
N CYS A 137 4.71 -11.74 2.00
CA CYS A 137 3.59 -10.81 2.07
C CYS A 137 4.07 -9.37 1.97
N TYR A 138 3.71 -8.67 0.89
CA TYR A 138 3.86 -7.21 0.81
C TYR A 138 2.65 -6.54 1.45
N CYS A 139 2.83 -6.10 2.69
CA CYS A 139 1.78 -5.54 3.52
C CYS A 139 1.69 -4.01 3.33
N HIS A 140 0.60 -3.55 2.72
CA HIS A 140 0.30 -2.12 2.63
C HIS A 140 -0.19 -1.58 3.98
N SER A 141 -0.92 -2.39 4.73
CA SER A 141 -1.34 -2.15 6.11
C SER A 141 -2.05 -3.39 6.65
N PRO A 142 -1.88 -3.77 7.92
CA PRO A 142 -2.86 -4.58 8.63
C PRO A 142 -4.25 -3.95 8.51
N MET A 143 -5.30 -4.78 8.39
CA MET A 143 -6.68 -4.31 8.13
C MET A 143 -7.12 -3.22 9.11
N ARG A 144 -7.03 -1.93 8.71
CA ARG A 144 -7.27 -0.78 9.58
C ARG A 144 -8.65 -0.81 10.24
N TYR A 145 -9.69 -1.24 9.50
CA TYR A 145 -11.05 -1.34 10.00
C TYR A 145 -11.26 -2.46 11.05
N LEU A 146 -10.32 -3.40 11.17
CA LEU A 146 -10.32 -4.42 12.23
C LEU A 146 -9.49 -4.02 13.44
N TRP A 147 -8.43 -3.21 13.25
CA TRP A 147 -7.45 -2.85 14.25
C TRP A 147 -7.55 -1.38 14.66
N ASP A 148 -6.73 -0.53 14.08
CA ASP A 148 -6.54 0.86 14.55
C ASP A 148 -7.78 1.73 14.43
N PHE A 149 -8.57 1.56 13.37
CA PHE A 149 -9.76 2.37 13.10
C PHE A 149 -11.09 1.67 13.40
N TYR A 150 -11.05 0.52 14.09
CA TYR A 150 -12.26 -0.25 14.39
C TYR A 150 -13.38 0.59 15.02
N HIS A 151 -13.06 1.36 16.06
CA HIS A 151 -14.05 2.18 16.74
C HIS A 151 -14.57 3.35 15.89
N GLN A 152 -13.73 3.89 14.99
CA GLN A 152 -14.14 4.94 14.06
C GLN A 152 -15.12 4.39 13.02
N TYR A 153 -14.80 3.24 12.40
CA TYR A 153 -15.71 2.56 11.46
C TYR A 153 -17.02 2.13 12.12
N LYS A 154 -16.98 1.64 13.36
CA LYS A 154 -18.18 1.25 14.11
C LYS A 154 -19.09 2.44 14.42
N ARG A 155 -18.54 3.65 14.65
CA ARG A 155 -19.30 4.88 14.90
C ARG A 155 -19.78 5.56 13.62
N GLY A 156 -19.10 5.35 12.50
CA GLY A 156 -19.46 5.94 11.21
C GLY A 156 -20.84 5.48 10.73
N ASN A 157 -21.51 6.35 9.97
CA ASN A 157 -22.88 6.10 9.46
C ASN A 157 -22.97 5.05 8.33
N SER A 158 -21.86 4.43 7.93
CA SER A 158 -21.82 3.43 6.86
C SER A 158 -22.61 2.15 7.20
N PHE A 159 -22.88 1.93 8.49
CA PHE A 159 -23.70 0.81 8.96
C PHE A 159 -24.89 1.36 9.76
N GLY A 160 -26.11 1.14 9.30
CA GLY A 160 -27.31 1.46 10.07
C GLY A 160 -27.28 0.78 11.45
N ALA A 161 -28.05 1.28 12.42
CA ALA A 161 -28.06 0.78 13.79
C ALA A 161 -28.28 -0.74 13.90
N LEU A 162 -29.09 -1.31 13.01
CA LEU A 162 -29.43 -2.75 12.95
C LEU A 162 -28.25 -3.62 12.46
N SER A 163 -27.33 -3.11 11.67
CA SER A 163 -26.18 -3.85 11.14
C SER A 163 -24.93 -3.80 12.02
N ARG A 164 -24.89 -2.91 13.04
CA ARG A 164 -23.76 -2.78 13.98
C ARG A 164 -23.41 -4.07 14.76
N PRO A 165 -24.37 -4.85 15.29
CA PRO A 165 -24.07 -6.12 15.96
C PRO A 165 -23.43 -7.11 14.99
N PHE A 166 -23.95 -7.22 13.76
CA PHE A 166 -23.40 -8.11 12.73
C PHE A 166 -21.97 -7.68 12.35
N PHE A 167 -21.73 -6.38 12.13
CA PHE A 167 -20.38 -5.87 11.90
C PHE A 167 -19.44 -6.21 13.05
N THR A 168 -19.90 -6.08 14.31
CA THR A 168 -19.08 -6.40 15.48
C THR A 168 -18.66 -7.86 15.51
N LEU A 169 -19.61 -8.79 15.24
CA LEU A 169 -19.35 -10.23 15.19
C LEU A 169 -18.42 -10.59 14.03
N ALA A 170 -18.71 -10.06 12.83
CA ALA A 170 -17.88 -10.28 11.66
C ALA A 170 -16.45 -9.73 11.85
N ALA A 171 -16.30 -8.54 12.44
CA ALA A 171 -15.00 -7.97 12.74
C ALA A 171 -14.22 -8.76 13.78
N HIS A 172 -14.92 -9.36 14.78
CA HIS A 172 -14.28 -10.23 15.75
C HIS A 172 -13.75 -11.52 15.08
N TYR A 173 -14.57 -12.19 14.30
CA TYR A 173 -14.20 -13.38 13.52
C TYR A 173 -13.01 -13.09 12.58
N LEU A 174 -13.12 -12.02 11.78
CA LEU A 174 -12.07 -11.63 10.84
C LEU A 174 -10.76 -11.24 11.54
N ARG A 175 -10.82 -10.64 12.74
CA ARG A 175 -9.62 -10.31 13.51
C ARG A 175 -8.90 -11.56 14.01
N MET A 176 -9.64 -12.57 14.47
CA MET A 176 -9.05 -13.86 14.85
C MET A 176 -8.37 -14.54 13.66
N TRP A 177 -9.07 -14.59 12.53
CA TRP A 177 -8.53 -15.17 11.30
C TRP A 177 -7.33 -14.36 10.78
N ASP A 178 -7.41 -13.04 10.76
CA ASP A 178 -6.32 -12.14 10.32
C ASP A 178 -5.05 -12.31 11.17
N SER A 179 -5.21 -12.45 12.48
CA SER A 179 -4.10 -12.72 13.39
C SER A 179 -3.52 -14.12 13.18
N ALA A 180 -4.37 -15.13 13.05
CA ALA A 180 -3.93 -16.51 12.86
C ALA A 180 -3.20 -16.72 11.52
N THR A 181 -3.68 -16.09 10.45
CA THR A 181 -3.05 -16.21 9.12
C THR A 181 -1.70 -15.51 9.00
N ALA A 182 -1.35 -14.63 9.93
CA ALA A 182 -0.01 -14.05 9.97
C ALA A 182 1.11 -15.10 10.19
N ALA A 183 0.78 -16.24 10.80
CA ALA A 183 1.72 -17.36 10.96
C ALA A 183 1.97 -18.14 9.65
N ARG A 184 1.11 -17.98 8.64
CA ARG A 184 1.26 -18.63 7.31
C ARG A 184 2.27 -17.93 6.40
N VAL A 185 2.71 -16.72 6.78
CA VAL A 185 3.63 -15.90 6.01
C VAL A 185 5.06 -16.16 6.49
N ASP A 186 5.96 -16.52 5.59
CA ASP A 186 7.35 -16.70 5.92
C ASP A 186 8.05 -15.35 6.11
N HIS A 187 7.83 -14.40 5.18
CA HIS A 187 8.48 -13.10 5.20
C HIS A 187 7.49 -11.96 4.96
N PHE A 188 7.49 -10.96 5.86
CA PHE A 188 6.75 -9.73 5.68
C PHE A 188 7.62 -8.63 5.08
N VAL A 189 7.08 -7.91 4.10
CA VAL A 189 7.59 -6.65 3.59
C VAL A 189 6.53 -5.57 3.86
N ALA A 190 6.91 -4.50 4.48
CA ALA A 190 6.04 -3.35 4.76
C ALA A 190 6.34 -2.19 3.82
N ASN A 191 5.33 -1.46 3.41
CA ASN A 191 5.46 -0.27 2.56
C ASN A 191 6.03 0.95 3.29
N SER A 192 6.23 0.88 4.61
CA SER A 192 6.77 1.95 5.45
C SER A 192 7.19 1.41 6.83
N ARG A 193 8.02 2.16 7.56
CA ARG A 193 8.34 1.87 8.97
C ARG A 193 7.10 1.94 9.84
N ASN A 194 6.17 2.85 9.51
CA ASN A 194 4.87 2.96 10.17
C ASN A 194 4.08 1.64 10.06
N VAL A 195 4.02 1.04 8.86
CA VAL A 195 3.36 -0.25 8.66
C VAL A 195 4.15 -1.41 9.29
N ALA A 196 5.47 -1.40 9.22
CA ALA A 196 6.30 -2.41 9.91
C ALA A 196 6.03 -2.42 11.42
N ALA A 197 5.88 -1.23 12.04
CA ALA A 197 5.50 -1.13 13.46
C ALA A 197 4.09 -1.71 13.73
N ARG A 198 3.14 -1.55 12.81
CA ARG A 198 1.80 -2.18 12.90
C ARG A 198 1.84 -3.70 12.73
N VAL A 199 2.62 -4.20 11.77
CA VAL A 199 2.86 -5.66 11.59
C VAL A 199 3.41 -6.24 12.89
N ARG A 200 4.43 -5.63 13.47
CA ARG A 200 5.00 -6.05 14.77
C ARG A 200 3.95 -6.00 15.89
N LYS A 201 3.14 -4.93 15.95
CA LYS A 201 2.11 -4.77 16.97
C LYS A 201 1.00 -5.81 16.88
N HIS A 202 0.43 -6.02 15.69
CA HIS A 202 -0.79 -6.82 15.50
C HIS A 202 -0.51 -8.27 15.16
N TYR A 203 0.58 -8.54 14.42
CA TYR A 203 0.93 -9.89 13.97
C TYR A 203 2.09 -10.51 14.73
N ARG A 204 2.80 -9.74 15.57
CA ARG A 204 4.01 -10.19 16.29
C ARG A 204 5.09 -10.73 15.36
N ARG A 205 5.18 -10.14 14.15
CA ARG A 205 6.16 -10.47 13.12
C ARG A 205 7.01 -9.26 12.79
N GLU A 206 8.26 -9.49 12.43
CA GLU A 206 9.12 -8.46 11.84
C GLU A 206 8.81 -8.31 10.35
N ALA A 207 9.07 -7.12 9.79
CA ALA A 207 8.88 -6.83 8.38
C ALA A 207 10.06 -6.01 7.84
N ALA A 208 10.59 -6.41 6.69
CA ALA A 208 11.50 -5.57 5.93
C ALA A 208 10.75 -4.34 5.38
N VAL A 209 11.41 -3.19 5.28
CA VAL A 209 10.78 -1.99 4.72
C VAL A 209 11.26 -1.77 3.29
N ILE A 210 10.32 -1.87 2.33
CA ILE A 210 10.54 -1.54 0.93
C ILE A 210 9.42 -0.61 0.51
N TYR A 211 9.75 0.66 0.27
CA TYR A 211 8.78 1.68 -0.09
C TYR A 211 8.11 1.37 -1.43
N PRO A 212 6.80 1.70 -1.59
CA PRO A 212 6.06 1.39 -2.81
C PRO A 212 6.52 2.27 -3.97
N PRO A 213 6.33 1.81 -5.23
CA PRO A 213 6.71 2.56 -6.41
C PRO A 213 5.82 3.78 -6.59
N VAL A 214 6.45 4.92 -6.84
CA VAL A 214 5.81 6.18 -7.26
C VAL A 214 6.36 6.55 -8.63
N ASN A 215 5.54 7.06 -9.53
CA ASN A 215 5.99 7.51 -10.85
C ASN A 215 6.65 8.88 -10.76
N VAL A 216 7.86 8.92 -10.20
CA VAL A 216 8.65 10.15 -10.02
C VAL A 216 9.14 10.71 -11.35
N ALA A 217 9.41 9.83 -12.31
CA ALA A 217 9.87 10.24 -13.65
C ALA A 217 8.84 11.11 -14.40
N ALA A 218 7.56 11.00 -14.07
CA ALA A 218 6.50 11.84 -14.64
C ALA A 218 6.51 13.28 -14.10
N GLY A 219 7.25 13.55 -13.01
CA GLY A 219 7.36 14.87 -12.41
C GLY A 219 8.27 15.82 -13.21
N TYR A 220 7.93 17.09 -13.16
CA TYR A 220 8.74 18.17 -13.77
C TYR A 220 8.62 19.46 -12.94
N LEU A 221 9.51 20.40 -13.16
CA LEU A 221 9.45 21.72 -12.52
C LEU A 221 8.76 22.69 -13.47
N ALA A 222 7.64 23.28 -13.04
CA ALA A 222 6.94 24.30 -13.80
C ALA A 222 7.65 25.65 -13.67
N ASP A 223 7.69 26.43 -14.75
CA ASP A 223 8.27 27.78 -14.79
C ASP A 223 7.43 28.80 -13.99
N ARG A 224 6.14 28.52 -13.83
CA ARG A 224 5.20 29.41 -13.12
C ARG A 224 4.42 28.64 -12.07
N ILE A 225 4.34 29.22 -10.87
CA ILE A 225 3.51 28.75 -9.78
C ILE A 225 2.25 29.61 -9.72
N GLU A 226 1.10 28.99 -9.61
CA GLU A 226 -0.19 29.64 -9.41
C GLU A 226 -0.51 29.76 -7.92
N ASP A 227 -1.31 30.75 -7.56
CA ASP A 227 -1.67 31.01 -6.17
C ASP A 227 -2.81 30.11 -5.69
N TYR A 228 -2.53 28.79 -5.52
CA TYR A 228 -3.45 27.87 -4.89
C TYR A 228 -2.73 26.75 -4.13
N TYR A 229 -3.39 26.25 -3.09
CA TYR A 229 -3.03 25.01 -2.42
C TYR A 229 -3.76 23.83 -3.06
N LEU A 230 -3.19 22.62 -2.92
CA LEU A 230 -3.74 21.42 -3.53
C LEU A 230 -4.05 20.35 -2.48
N VAL A 231 -5.19 19.69 -2.60
CA VAL A 231 -5.54 18.44 -1.90
C VAL A 231 -5.87 17.39 -2.95
N VAL A 232 -5.25 16.21 -2.87
CA VAL A 232 -5.46 15.11 -3.80
C VAL A 232 -5.84 13.84 -3.05
N GLY A 233 -6.88 13.15 -3.51
CA GLY A 233 -7.20 11.81 -3.06
C GLY A 233 -8.69 11.54 -2.85
N GLN A 234 -8.98 10.33 -2.38
CA GLN A 234 -10.35 9.95 -2.07
C GLN A 234 -10.90 10.80 -0.91
N LEU A 235 -12.10 11.36 -1.08
CA LEU A 235 -12.75 12.20 -0.07
C LEU A 235 -13.43 11.33 1.00
N VAL A 236 -12.64 10.89 1.98
CA VAL A 236 -13.04 10.06 3.12
C VAL A 236 -12.60 10.70 4.44
N ASP A 237 -13.23 10.33 5.55
CA ASP A 237 -13.06 10.99 6.85
C ASP A 237 -11.59 11.06 7.31
N TYR A 238 -10.83 9.97 7.21
CA TYR A 238 -9.45 9.93 7.75
C TYR A 238 -8.46 10.80 6.96
N LYS A 239 -8.78 11.18 5.71
CA LYS A 239 -7.94 12.09 4.91
C LYS A 239 -8.11 13.56 5.27
N ARG A 240 -9.14 13.89 6.05
CA ARG A 240 -9.32 15.19 6.70
C ARG A 240 -9.29 16.39 5.73
N ALA A 241 -9.85 16.26 4.52
CA ALA A 241 -10.03 17.39 3.61
C ALA A 241 -10.87 18.55 4.23
N ASP A 242 -11.70 18.22 5.23
CA ASP A 242 -12.44 19.20 6.03
C ASP A 242 -11.51 20.23 6.72
N LEU A 243 -10.35 19.80 7.23
CA LEU A 243 -9.38 20.70 7.85
C LEU A 243 -8.72 21.64 6.83
N ALA A 244 -8.37 21.12 5.64
CA ALA A 244 -7.81 21.94 4.57
C ALA A 244 -8.80 23.02 4.12
N ILE A 245 -10.08 22.65 3.92
CA ILE A 245 -11.15 23.59 3.57
C ILE A 245 -11.30 24.66 4.66
N ALA A 246 -11.40 24.26 5.93
CA ALA A 246 -11.61 25.19 7.03
C ALA A 246 -10.43 26.16 7.21
N ALA A 247 -9.18 25.66 7.09
CA ALA A 247 -7.98 26.49 7.17
C ALA A 247 -7.89 27.49 6.00
N CYS A 248 -8.15 27.04 4.77
CA CYS A 248 -8.14 27.91 3.59
C CYS A 248 -9.27 28.94 3.62
N ASN A 249 -10.48 28.57 4.08
CA ASN A 249 -11.58 29.53 4.32
C ASN A 249 -11.18 30.62 5.31
N GLN A 250 -10.57 30.23 6.44
CA GLN A 250 -10.14 31.19 7.48
C GLN A 250 -9.04 32.13 6.98
N LEU A 251 -8.16 31.66 6.11
CA LEU A 251 -7.06 32.45 5.56
C LEU A 251 -7.42 33.20 4.26
N GLY A 252 -8.60 32.93 3.66
CA GLY A 252 -8.99 33.44 2.36
C GLY A 252 -8.09 32.91 1.22
N ARG A 253 -7.51 31.71 1.35
CA ARG A 253 -6.57 31.16 0.36
C ARG A 253 -7.28 30.27 -0.64
N PRO A 254 -6.91 30.35 -1.95
CA PRO A 254 -7.42 29.43 -2.96
C PRO A 254 -7.00 27.98 -2.68
N LEU A 255 -7.96 27.05 -2.77
CA LEU A 255 -7.72 25.62 -2.60
C LEU A 255 -8.39 24.86 -3.75
N ARG A 256 -7.62 24.01 -4.42
CA ARG A 256 -8.14 23.04 -5.39
C ARG A 256 -8.16 21.65 -4.77
N ILE A 257 -9.28 20.95 -4.91
CA ILE A 257 -9.50 19.61 -4.36
C ILE A 257 -9.73 18.66 -5.53
N VAL A 258 -8.82 17.69 -5.70
CA VAL A 258 -8.89 16.65 -6.74
C VAL A 258 -9.29 15.31 -6.12
N GLY A 259 -10.31 14.68 -6.70
CA GLY A 259 -10.83 13.39 -6.29
C GLY A 259 -12.30 13.41 -5.94
N ASP A 260 -12.81 12.26 -5.54
CA ASP A 260 -14.20 12.03 -5.18
C ASP A 260 -14.30 11.09 -3.97
N GLY A 261 -15.47 11.00 -3.35
CA GLY A 261 -15.72 10.11 -2.22
C GLY A 261 -16.98 10.43 -1.43
N GLU A 262 -17.27 9.58 -0.45
CA GLU A 262 -18.51 9.67 0.34
C GLU A 262 -18.67 10.99 1.11
N GLN A 263 -17.57 11.68 1.39
CA GLN A 263 -17.59 12.97 2.09
C GLN A 263 -17.84 14.18 1.17
N TYR A 264 -17.83 14.01 -0.16
CA TYR A 264 -18.00 15.10 -1.11
C TYR A 264 -19.20 16.00 -0.79
N PRO A 265 -20.44 15.49 -0.53
CA PRO A 265 -21.61 16.35 -0.28
C PRO A 265 -21.46 17.20 0.99
N ARG A 266 -20.80 16.68 2.02
CA ARG A 266 -20.50 17.39 3.26
C ARG A 266 -19.43 18.45 3.05
N LEU A 267 -18.33 18.09 2.40
CA LEU A 267 -17.20 18.97 2.12
C LEU A 267 -17.61 20.14 1.24
N ARG A 268 -18.47 19.91 0.26
CA ARG A 268 -19.02 20.95 -0.63
C ARG A 268 -19.82 22.01 0.13
N LYS A 269 -20.53 21.62 1.20
CA LYS A 269 -21.27 22.56 2.06
C LYS A 269 -20.35 23.40 2.96
N LEU A 270 -19.14 22.90 3.27
CA LEU A 270 -18.14 23.62 4.06
C LEU A 270 -17.31 24.61 3.25
N ALA A 271 -17.29 24.46 1.94
CA ALA A 271 -16.45 25.21 1.03
C ALA A 271 -16.92 26.65 0.87
N GLY A 272 -16.04 27.62 1.09
CA GLY A 272 -16.22 29.03 0.75
C GLY A 272 -15.91 29.33 -0.73
N GLY A 273 -15.97 30.61 -1.11
CA GLY A 273 -15.80 31.05 -2.50
C GLY A 273 -14.41 30.80 -3.11
N THR A 274 -13.38 30.59 -2.29
CA THR A 274 -12.00 30.34 -2.74
C THR A 274 -11.70 28.84 -2.94
N ILE A 275 -12.66 27.95 -2.66
CA ILE A 275 -12.46 26.50 -2.71
C ILE A 275 -13.07 25.91 -3.99
N SER A 276 -12.27 25.20 -4.78
CA SER A 276 -12.71 24.56 -6.02
C SER A 276 -12.57 23.03 -5.94
N PHE A 277 -13.63 22.31 -6.30
CA PHE A 277 -13.61 20.86 -6.46
C PHE A 277 -13.49 20.52 -7.94
N LEU A 278 -12.43 19.83 -8.32
CA LEU A 278 -12.14 19.47 -9.71
C LEU A 278 -12.65 18.06 -10.06
N GLY A 279 -13.12 17.30 -9.06
CA GLY A 279 -13.48 15.88 -9.27
C GLY A 279 -12.28 14.99 -9.57
N PRO A 280 -12.51 13.77 -10.05
CA PRO A 280 -11.46 12.90 -10.58
C PRO A 280 -10.86 13.51 -11.84
N LEU A 281 -9.54 13.53 -11.95
CA LEU A 281 -8.82 14.03 -13.12
C LEU A 281 -8.09 12.89 -13.83
N SER A 282 -7.76 13.10 -15.11
CA SER A 282 -6.80 12.27 -15.83
C SER A 282 -5.41 12.40 -15.21
N ASP A 283 -4.52 11.41 -15.45
CA ASP A 283 -3.14 11.49 -14.96
C ASP A 283 -2.42 12.73 -15.52
N ALA A 284 -2.73 13.16 -16.75
CA ALA A 284 -2.16 14.37 -17.35
C ALA A 284 -2.63 15.64 -16.63
N ASP A 285 -3.94 15.80 -16.44
CA ASP A 285 -4.50 16.98 -15.78
C ASP A 285 -4.08 17.05 -14.30
N LEU A 286 -3.95 15.90 -13.63
CA LEU A 286 -3.48 15.84 -12.25
C LEU A 286 -2.03 16.31 -12.13
N ARG A 287 -1.16 15.96 -13.10
CA ARG A 287 0.24 16.45 -13.13
C ARG A 287 0.29 17.97 -13.21
N GLU A 288 -0.56 18.58 -14.03
CA GLU A 288 -0.67 20.06 -14.10
C GLU A 288 -1.06 20.66 -12.75
N GLN A 289 -1.98 20.01 -12.01
CA GLN A 289 -2.34 20.49 -10.69
C GLN A 289 -1.18 20.40 -9.68
N TYR A 290 -0.38 19.33 -9.74
CA TYR A 290 0.82 19.25 -8.91
C TYR A 290 1.88 20.28 -9.32
N ALA A 291 2.15 20.41 -10.61
CA ALA A 291 3.25 21.25 -11.11
C ALA A 291 3.07 22.74 -10.76
N HIS A 292 1.83 23.22 -10.76
CA HIS A 292 1.51 24.63 -10.62
C HIS A 292 1.02 25.04 -9.21
N CYS A 293 0.78 24.13 -8.28
CA CYS A 293 0.34 24.50 -6.92
C CYS A 293 1.48 25.13 -6.11
N ARG A 294 1.16 25.99 -5.14
CA ARG A 294 2.13 26.52 -4.17
C ARG A 294 2.66 25.40 -3.29
N ALA A 295 1.75 24.62 -2.71
CA ALA A 295 2.08 23.46 -1.86
C ALA A 295 0.91 22.46 -1.84
N LEU A 296 1.23 21.20 -1.52
CA LEU A 296 0.24 20.18 -1.20
C LEU A 296 -0.16 20.29 0.27
N LEU A 297 -1.48 20.29 0.57
CA LEU A 297 -2.01 20.10 1.92
C LEU A 297 -2.35 18.62 2.13
N PHE A 298 -1.75 18.01 3.14
CA PHE A 298 -1.91 16.59 3.46
C PHE A 298 -2.29 16.41 4.94
N PRO A 299 -3.55 16.72 5.32
CA PRO A 299 -3.96 16.76 6.71
C PRO A 299 -4.34 15.40 7.30
N GLY A 300 -4.40 14.35 6.51
CA GLY A 300 -4.71 12.98 6.93
C GLY A 300 -3.49 12.22 7.48
N GLU A 301 -3.75 11.14 8.22
CA GLU A 301 -2.73 10.17 8.60
C GLU A 301 -2.82 8.94 7.67
N GLU A 302 -1.77 8.69 6.89
CA GLU A 302 -1.69 7.56 5.96
C GLU A 302 -0.50 6.64 6.25
N ASP A 303 -0.55 5.43 5.68
CA ASP A 303 0.46 4.40 5.94
C ASP A 303 1.80 4.70 5.29
N PHE A 304 1.78 5.23 4.07
CA PHE A 304 2.97 5.69 3.35
C PHE A 304 2.80 7.13 2.85
N GLY A 305 1.75 7.40 2.08
CA GLY A 305 1.53 8.70 1.47
C GLY A 305 2.18 8.82 0.10
N ILE A 306 1.60 8.16 -0.91
CA ILE A 306 2.05 8.29 -2.32
C ILE A 306 1.91 9.74 -2.80
N VAL A 307 0.80 10.38 -2.48
CA VAL A 307 0.46 11.76 -2.87
C VAL A 307 1.52 12.80 -2.45
N PRO A 308 2.05 12.79 -1.21
CA PRO A 308 3.22 13.60 -0.85
C PRO A 308 4.43 13.39 -1.77
N VAL A 309 4.79 12.15 -2.08
CA VAL A 309 5.93 11.85 -2.97
C VAL A 309 5.65 12.33 -4.40
N GLU A 310 4.42 12.18 -4.89
CA GLU A 310 4.01 12.76 -6.17
C GLU A 310 4.23 14.28 -6.16
N ALA A 311 3.79 15.01 -5.14
CA ALA A 311 4.03 16.45 -5.03
C ALA A 311 5.53 16.81 -5.01
N LEU A 312 6.33 16.04 -4.23
CA LEU A 312 7.79 16.23 -4.21
C LEU A 312 8.40 16.05 -5.61
N SER A 313 7.91 15.13 -6.44
CA SER A 313 8.44 14.90 -7.79
C SER A 313 8.25 16.11 -8.72
N PHE A 314 7.30 16.99 -8.43
CA PHE A 314 7.09 18.27 -9.09
C PHE A 314 7.80 19.44 -8.38
N GLY A 315 8.65 19.16 -7.40
CA GLY A 315 9.35 20.18 -6.61
C GLY A 315 8.43 20.97 -5.70
N ARG A 316 7.23 20.44 -5.36
CA ARG A 316 6.25 21.14 -4.53
C ARG A 316 6.39 20.77 -3.06
N PRO A 317 6.46 21.77 -2.16
CA PRO A 317 6.48 21.54 -0.72
C PRO A 317 5.17 20.88 -0.23
N VAL A 318 5.29 20.15 0.88
CA VAL A 318 4.14 19.46 1.49
C VAL A 318 3.86 20.00 2.88
N ILE A 319 2.64 20.45 3.13
CA ILE A 319 2.17 20.85 4.47
C ILE A 319 1.34 19.69 5.01
N ALA A 320 1.87 18.94 5.97
CA ALA A 320 1.31 17.67 6.38
C ALA A 320 1.10 17.54 7.89
N PHE A 321 0.13 16.70 8.28
CA PHE A 321 0.07 16.21 9.64
C PHE A 321 1.29 15.32 9.93
N GLY A 322 2.12 15.70 10.91
CA GLY A 322 3.41 15.09 11.18
C GLY A 322 3.32 13.70 11.83
N ARG A 323 2.48 12.79 11.25
CA ARG A 323 2.30 11.40 11.68
C ARG A 323 2.09 10.47 10.50
N GLY A 324 2.38 9.18 10.74
CA GLY A 324 2.25 8.13 9.72
C GLY A 324 3.40 8.15 8.73
N GLY A 325 3.19 7.54 7.57
CA GLY A 325 4.23 7.35 6.56
C GLY A 325 4.76 8.65 5.94
N VAL A 326 4.02 9.76 6.01
CA VAL A 326 4.49 11.06 5.51
C VAL A 326 5.77 11.53 6.20
N THR A 327 6.02 11.13 7.44
CA THR A 327 7.26 11.44 8.17
C THR A 327 8.49 10.69 7.64
N GLU A 328 8.30 9.75 6.74
CA GLU A 328 9.35 8.98 6.09
C GLU A 328 9.67 9.50 4.67
N THR A 329 8.74 10.27 4.08
CA THR A 329 8.82 10.76 2.70
C THR A 329 9.07 12.26 2.62
N VAL A 330 8.60 13.01 3.61
CA VAL A 330 8.75 14.47 3.72
C VAL A 330 9.69 14.81 4.85
N ASN A 331 10.67 15.65 4.60
CA ASN A 331 11.50 16.24 5.64
C ASN A 331 10.88 17.59 6.06
N GLY A 332 9.89 17.53 6.95
CA GLY A 332 9.08 18.67 7.35
C GLY A 332 9.65 19.40 8.57
N ALA A 333 9.76 20.73 8.51
CA ALA A 333 9.97 21.58 9.68
C ALA A 333 8.66 21.78 10.45
N PHE A 334 8.73 21.78 11.78
CA PHE A 334 7.60 22.26 12.58
C PHE A 334 7.61 23.80 12.68
N PRO A 335 6.46 24.48 12.91
CA PRO A 335 6.37 25.95 12.92
C PRO A 335 7.32 26.70 13.86
N TRP A 336 7.86 26.03 14.84
CA TRP A 336 8.86 26.58 15.78
C TRP A 336 10.32 26.28 15.38
N ILE A 337 10.53 25.64 14.24
CA ILE A 337 11.85 25.34 13.69
C ILE A 337 12.02 26.17 12.42
N ALA A 338 13.12 26.91 12.31
CA ALA A 338 13.43 27.66 11.10
C ALA A 338 13.57 26.71 9.90
N VAL A 339 12.90 27.07 8.80
CA VAL A 339 13.06 26.34 7.53
C VAL A 339 14.47 26.57 7.01
N GLN A 340 15.10 25.49 6.57
CA GLN A 340 16.45 25.52 6.03
C GLN A 340 16.46 25.00 4.60
N LYS A 341 17.03 25.80 3.71
CA LYS A 341 17.20 25.48 2.30
C LYS A 341 18.00 24.18 2.13
N ARG A 342 17.56 23.30 1.23
CA ARG A 342 18.18 21.98 1.00
C ARG A 342 18.17 21.01 2.19
N ILE A 343 17.31 21.25 3.17
CA ILE A 343 17.04 20.33 4.26
C ILE A 343 15.53 20.00 4.28
N HIS A 344 14.69 21.01 4.33
CA HIS A 344 13.27 20.80 4.46
C HIS A 344 12.55 20.72 3.10
N THR A 345 11.60 19.83 3.01
CA THR A 345 10.71 19.63 1.85
C THR A 345 9.28 19.96 2.15
N GLY A 346 8.99 20.44 3.37
CA GLY A 346 7.66 20.81 3.77
C GLY A 346 7.56 21.34 5.20
N ILE A 347 6.33 21.52 5.65
CA ILE A 347 6.01 21.93 7.02
C ILE A 347 5.12 20.86 7.65
N PHE A 348 5.44 20.46 8.88
CA PHE A 348 4.60 19.59 9.68
C PHE A 348 3.75 20.38 10.67
N PHE A 349 2.50 19.96 10.87
CA PHE A 349 1.71 20.40 12.00
C PHE A 349 1.43 19.23 12.97
N ARG A 350 1.26 19.55 14.26
CA ARG A 350 1.29 18.55 15.32
C ARG A 350 -0.08 17.99 15.69
N GLU A 351 -1.12 18.80 15.57
CA GLU A 351 -2.47 18.44 15.97
C GLU A 351 -3.43 18.53 14.78
N GLN A 352 -4.27 17.53 14.59
CA GLN A 352 -5.26 17.52 13.51
C GLN A 352 -6.43 18.46 13.81
N ASN A 353 -6.13 19.76 13.93
CA ASN A 353 -7.10 20.82 14.10
C ASN A 353 -6.80 22.02 13.18
N ILE A 354 -7.78 22.90 13.04
CA ILE A 354 -7.71 24.05 12.14
C ILE A 354 -6.57 25.00 12.55
N THR A 355 -6.42 25.29 13.82
CA THR A 355 -5.42 26.23 14.35
C THR A 355 -4.00 25.79 14.00
N SER A 356 -3.71 24.50 14.19
CA SER A 356 -2.39 23.94 13.91
C SER A 356 -2.05 23.95 12.40
N LEU A 357 -3.04 23.64 11.54
CA LEU A 357 -2.88 23.73 10.09
C LEU A 357 -2.74 25.17 9.59
N VAL A 358 -3.54 26.11 10.12
CA VAL A 358 -3.42 27.55 9.80
C VAL A 358 -2.02 28.07 10.16
N GLN A 359 -1.48 27.69 11.32
CA GLN A 359 -0.13 28.06 11.72
C GLN A 359 0.91 27.50 10.76
N ALA A 360 0.78 26.23 10.33
CA ALA A 360 1.69 25.61 9.38
C ALA A 360 1.64 26.30 8.00
N ILE A 361 0.45 26.66 7.51
CA ILE A 361 0.30 27.42 6.26
C ILE A 361 0.98 28.79 6.38
N ARG A 362 0.77 29.54 7.46
CA ARG A 362 1.44 30.83 7.69
C ARG A 362 2.95 30.69 7.79
N THR A 363 3.46 29.63 8.44
CA THR A 363 4.89 29.36 8.50
C THR A 363 5.45 29.10 7.11
N PHE A 364 4.75 28.30 6.29
CA PHE A 364 5.12 28.07 4.89
C PHE A 364 5.17 29.38 4.11
N GLU A 365 4.14 30.21 4.16
CA GLU A 365 4.06 31.50 3.46
C GLU A 365 5.18 32.49 3.87
N ALA A 366 5.59 32.46 5.13
CA ALA A 366 6.68 33.30 5.64
C ALA A 366 8.08 32.78 5.25
N SER A 367 8.18 31.55 4.77
CA SER A 367 9.45 30.89 4.41
C SER A 367 9.42 30.24 3.03
N GLU A 368 8.51 30.63 2.15
CA GLU A 368 8.30 29.98 0.84
C GLU A 368 9.56 30.02 -0.01
N ASP A 369 10.34 31.11 0.03
CA ASP A 369 11.61 31.28 -0.73
C ASP A 369 12.74 30.36 -0.24
N GLU A 370 12.61 29.77 0.95
CA GLU A 370 13.56 28.81 1.48
C GLU A 370 13.38 27.39 0.92
N PHE A 371 12.27 27.12 0.23
CA PHE A 371 12.04 25.83 -0.40
C PHE A 371 12.66 25.78 -1.81
N SER A 372 13.63 24.88 -2.00
CA SER A 372 14.29 24.68 -3.30
C SER A 372 13.57 23.61 -4.12
N PRO A 373 12.88 23.94 -5.23
CA PRO A 373 12.16 22.95 -6.03
C PRO A 373 13.05 21.82 -6.55
N LEU A 374 14.29 22.12 -6.96
CA LEU A 374 15.27 21.13 -7.41
C LEU A 374 15.62 20.14 -6.29
N PHE A 375 15.88 20.65 -5.08
CA PHE A 375 16.18 19.80 -3.94
C PHE A 375 14.97 18.95 -3.55
N ILE A 376 13.78 19.55 -3.47
CA ILE A 376 12.53 18.83 -3.15
C ILE A 376 12.32 17.67 -4.12
N ARG A 377 12.49 17.93 -5.43
CA ARG A 377 12.34 16.89 -6.44
C ARG A 377 13.34 15.74 -6.27
N SER A 378 14.59 16.04 -5.97
CA SER A 378 15.61 15.00 -5.75
C SER A 378 15.27 14.08 -4.57
N GLN A 379 14.51 14.56 -3.59
CA GLN A 379 14.09 13.75 -2.44
C GLN A 379 12.96 12.74 -2.79
N ALA A 380 12.35 12.85 -3.97
CA ALA A 380 11.39 11.87 -4.46
C ALA A 380 12.06 10.67 -5.15
N GLU A 381 13.28 10.83 -5.68
CA GLU A 381 13.99 9.81 -6.49
C GLU A 381 14.09 8.42 -5.82
N PRO A 382 14.36 8.29 -4.48
CA PRO A 382 14.44 6.99 -3.83
C PRO A 382 13.14 6.17 -3.85
N PHE A 383 12.02 6.80 -4.20
CA PHE A 383 10.68 6.17 -4.24
C PHE A 383 10.24 5.81 -5.67
N ASP A 384 11.10 6.00 -6.67
CA ASP A 384 10.74 5.69 -8.06
C ASP A 384 10.60 4.19 -8.30
N ALA A 385 9.84 3.84 -9.34
CA ALA A 385 9.53 2.45 -9.69
C ALA A 385 10.78 1.56 -9.94
N PRO A 386 11.87 2.03 -10.59
CA PRO A 386 13.11 1.28 -10.71
C PRO A 386 13.73 0.88 -9.36
N HIS A 387 13.76 1.81 -8.39
CA HIS A 387 14.29 1.53 -7.04
C HIS A 387 13.46 0.46 -6.32
N PHE A 388 12.12 0.55 -6.40
CA PHE A 388 11.25 -0.49 -5.86
C PHE A 388 11.54 -1.85 -6.49
N LYS A 389 11.57 -1.92 -7.83
CA LYS A 389 11.79 -3.18 -8.56
C LYS A 389 13.13 -3.81 -8.23
N GLY A 390 14.21 -3.02 -8.17
CA GLY A 390 15.54 -3.49 -7.78
C GLY A 390 15.55 -4.07 -6.38
N ARG A 391 15.16 -3.29 -5.37
CA ARG A 391 15.17 -3.71 -3.97
C ARG A 391 14.24 -4.89 -3.68
N PHE A 392 13.05 -4.89 -4.29
CA PHE A 392 12.09 -5.98 -4.06
C PHE A 392 12.53 -7.26 -4.77
N GLY A 393 13.10 -7.16 -5.97
CA GLY A 393 13.68 -8.31 -6.69
C GLY A 393 14.85 -8.96 -5.96
N GLU A 394 15.78 -8.15 -5.45
CA GLU A 394 16.88 -8.61 -4.59
C GLU A 394 16.38 -9.33 -3.35
N TYR A 395 15.41 -8.73 -2.66
CA TYR A 395 14.82 -9.31 -1.46
C TYR A 395 14.12 -10.65 -1.75
N LEU A 396 13.33 -10.74 -2.83
CA LEU A 396 12.68 -12.00 -3.21
C LEU A 396 13.69 -13.09 -3.53
N SER A 397 14.76 -12.75 -4.26
CA SER A 397 15.83 -13.70 -4.61
C SER A 397 16.54 -14.22 -3.38
N GLU A 398 16.88 -13.35 -2.45
CA GLU A 398 17.51 -13.68 -1.16
C GLU A 398 16.61 -14.62 -0.34
N LYS A 399 15.34 -14.26 -0.14
CA LYS A 399 14.42 -15.03 0.72
C LYS A 399 14.02 -16.36 0.11
N LEU A 400 13.86 -16.44 -1.20
CA LEU A 400 13.63 -17.72 -1.88
C LEU A 400 14.83 -18.66 -1.73
N SER A 401 16.05 -18.15 -1.87
CA SER A 401 17.27 -18.94 -1.70
C SER A 401 17.45 -19.43 -0.25
N GLU A 402 17.22 -18.56 0.74
CA GLU A 402 17.26 -18.92 2.15
C GLU A 402 16.26 -20.04 2.49
N PHE A 403 15.00 -19.88 2.02
CA PHE A 403 13.93 -20.85 2.24
C PHE A 403 14.27 -22.23 1.67
N GLN A 404 14.83 -22.27 0.46
CA GLN A 404 15.20 -23.51 -0.22
C GLN A 404 16.37 -24.21 0.45
N ASN A 405 17.38 -23.45 0.93
CA ASN A 405 18.52 -24.03 1.65
C ASN A 405 18.05 -24.67 2.97
N GLN A 406 17.15 -24.04 3.72
CA GLN A 406 16.56 -24.61 4.93
C GLN A 406 15.75 -25.89 4.65
N ALA A 407 15.02 -25.95 3.53
CA ALA A 407 14.24 -27.12 3.14
C ALA A 407 15.12 -28.31 2.68
N MET A 408 16.40 -28.09 2.34
CA MET A 408 17.34 -29.15 1.98
C MET A 408 18.10 -29.71 3.18
N GLU A 409 18.14 -28.98 4.30
CA GLU A 409 18.79 -29.42 5.54
C GLU A 409 17.86 -30.26 6.45
N THR A 410 16.54 -30.28 6.15
CA THR A 410 15.52 -31.07 6.86
C THR A 410 15.07 -32.28 6.05
#